data_ef44c12feb64f17a736aa4ba4d116608
#
_entry.id   ef44c12feb64f17a736aa4ba4d116608
#
_cell.length_a   1.000
_cell.length_b   1.000
_cell.length_c   1.000
_cell.angle_alpha   90.00
_cell.angle_beta   90.00
_cell.angle_gamma   90.00
#
_symmetry.space_group_name_H-M   'P 1'
#
loop_
_entity.id
_entity.type
_entity.pdbx_description
1 polymer ?
#
loop_
_entity_poly.entity_id
_entity_poly.type
_entity_poly.pdbx_seq_one_letter_code
_entity_poly.pdbx_strand_id
1 'polypeptide(L)'
;MQEQTSIFAGKGGFDITVGEHTQLDGAVIASTATADKNTLDTGTLGFSNIENKTDFKADHQGVVLSSGGPVGSDLLSNLGGIAPTGMSNDVHAKGTTQAAVSDGHITIPDTDKQQQNVADLSRDVERANNALSPIFDKEKEQNRLREAQLIGEIGSQVSDVIRTQGDINGLKAAKEKLGPLKENATEKDRAEYMEKLRNSDVYKDEMKKNGTDSALQQGVQAATAAIQGLAGGVSAGISDCSSSHII
;
A
#
# COMPACT_ATOMS: atom_id res chain seq x y z
N MET A 1 -11.41 18.46 5.79
CA MET A 1 -12.43 18.84 6.82
C MET A 1 -13.66 18.01 6.52
N GLN A 2 -14.27 17.35 7.48
CA GLN A 2 -15.49 16.53 7.23
C GLN A 2 -16.73 17.42 7.13
N GLU A 3 -16.75 18.53 7.85
CA GLU A 3 -17.84 19.49 7.82
C GLU A 3 -17.30 20.90 7.59
N GLN A 4 -17.93 21.62 6.68
CA GLN A 4 -17.62 23.01 6.36
C GLN A 4 -18.52 23.91 7.19
N THR A 5 -17.97 24.94 7.81
CA THR A 5 -18.76 25.96 8.48
C THR A 5 -19.65 26.67 7.44
N SER A 6 -20.94 26.71 7.69
CA SER A 6 -21.86 27.23 6.68
C SER A 6 -23.17 27.75 7.26
N ILE A 7 -23.76 28.70 6.55
CA ILE A 7 -25.13 29.13 6.71
C ILE A 7 -25.89 28.68 5.47
N PHE A 8 -26.89 27.84 5.66
CA PHE A 8 -27.76 27.41 4.58
C PHE A 8 -29.17 27.97 4.72
N ALA A 9 -29.57 28.83 3.81
CA ALA A 9 -30.91 29.36 3.70
C ALA A 9 -31.71 28.58 2.64
N GLY A 10 -33.00 28.44 2.87
CA GLY A 10 -33.91 27.80 1.93
C GLY A 10 -34.34 28.74 0.79
N LYS A 11 -35.50 28.46 0.22
CA LYS A 11 -36.09 29.25 -0.88
C LYS A 11 -36.45 30.72 -0.53
N GLY A 12 -36.37 31.08 0.75
CA GLY A 12 -36.56 32.44 1.21
C GLY A 12 -35.35 33.36 0.99
N GLY A 13 -34.16 32.74 0.76
CA GLY A 13 -32.92 33.49 0.66
C GLY A 13 -32.37 33.89 2.04
N PHE A 14 -31.39 34.76 2.05
CA PHE A 14 -30.81 35.37 3.27
C PHE A 14 -30.72 36.87 3.17
N ASP A 15 -30.88 37.48 4.30
CA ASP A 15 -30.66 38.94 4.51
C ASP A 15 -29.79 39.08 5.77
N ILE A 16 -28.48 39.30 5.54
CA ILE A 16 -27.46 39.29 6.59
C ILE A 16 -26.84 40.68 6.63
N THR A 17 -26.93 41.33 7.79
CA THR A 17 -26.28 42.61 8.08
C THR A 17 -25.24 42.46 9.19
N VAL A 18 -24.00 42.85 8.90
CA VAL A 18 -22.87 42.83 9.84
C VAL A 18 -22.26 44.24 9.88
N GLY A 19 -22.24 44.87 11.06
CA GLY A 19 -21.84 46.28 11.20
C GLY A 19 -20.38 46.54 10.84
N GLU A 20 -19.45 45.61 11.10
CA GLU A 20 -18.02 45.82 10.92
C GLU A 20 -17.40 44.93 9.85
N HIS A 21 -17.11 43.67 10.18
CA HIS A 21 -16.33 42.79 9.32
C HIS A 21 -16.93 41.39 9.27
N THR A 22 -16.96 40.77 8.07
CA THR A 22 -17.25 39.38 7.87
C THR A 22 -16.01 38.67 7.34
N GLN A 23 -15.57 37.57 7.99
CA GLN A 23 -14.49 36.72 7.54
C GLN A 23 -15.00 35.32 7.19
N LEU A 24 -14.70 34.88 5.98
CA LEU A 24 -15.07 33.56 5.48
C LEU A 24 -13.81 32.70 5.22
N ASP A 25 -13.37 31.94 6.21
CA ASP A 25 -12.24 31.01 6.04
C ASP A 25 -12.77 29.62 5.70
N GLY A 26 -12.75 29.27 4.42
CA GLY A 26 -13.34 28.03 3.93
C GLY A 26 -14.82 27.89 4.28
N ALA A 27 -15.53 28.98 4.51
CA ALA A 27 -16.91 29.01 4.97
C ALA A 27 -17.88 29.37 3.83
N VAL A 28 -19.13 28.93 3.96
CA VAL A 28 -20.16 29.12 2.90
C VAL A 28 -21.40 29.78 3.45
N ILE A 29 -21.89 30.77 2.72
CA ILE A 29 -23.25 31.30 2.88
C ILE A 29 -24.05 30.95 1.62
N ALA A 30 -24.96 29.98 1.76
CA ALA A 30 -25.70 29.41 0.63
C ALA A 30 -27.20 29.57 0.80
N SER A 31 -27.90 29.67 -0.34
CA SER A 31 -29.34 29.56 -0.39
C SER A 31 -29.80 28.82 -1.64
N THR A 32 -31.03 28.30 -1.60
CA THR A 32 -31.72 27.75 -2.78
C THR A 32 -32.66 28.77 -3.43
N ALA A 33 -32.55 30.03 -3.01
CA ALA A 33 -33.34 31.14 -3.55
C ALA A 33 -32.70 31.74 -4.80
N THR A 34 -33.49 32.55 -5.52
CA THR A 34 -32.98 33.40 -6.59
C THR A 34 -32.11 34.53 -6.03
N ALA A 35 -31.17 35.05 -6.81
CA ALA A 35 -30.16 36.04 -6.39
C ALA A 35 -30.78 37.32 -5.77
N ASP A 36 -31.97 37.71 -6.22
CA ASP A 36 -32.71 38.90 -5.72
C ASP A 36 -33.11 38.79 -4.23
N LYS A 37 -33.12 37.58 -3.66
CA LYS A 37 -33.47 37.29 -2.26
C LYS A 37 -32.27 37.10 -1.35
N ASN A 38 -31.09 37.28 -1.86
CA ASN A 38 -29.87 37.09 -1.13
C ASN A 38 -29.15 38.42 -0.97
N THR A 39 -29.04 38.87 0.27
CA THR A 39 -28.34 40.12 0.60
C THR A 39 -27.35 39.90 1.73
N LEU A 40 -26.10 40.32 1.50
CA LEU A 40 -25.07 40.42 2.52
C LEU A 40 -24.57 41.85 2.57
N ASP A 41 -24.88 42.55 3.65
CA ASP A 41 -24.39 43.88 3.94
C ASP A 41 -23.39 43.82 5.09
N THR A 42 -22.11 44.13 4.82
CA THR A 42 -21.05 44.05 5.82
C THR A 42 -20.04 45.17 5.62
N GLY A 43 -19.57 45.76 6.70
CA GLY A 43 -18.60 46.88 6.65
C GLY A 43 -17.42 46.57 5.74
N THR A 44 -16.80 45.41 5.93
CA THR A 44 -15.77 44.83 5.06
C THR A 44 -15.94 43.29 4.95
N LEU A 45 -15.43 42.69 3.89
CA LEU A 45 -15.47 41.24 3.65
C LEU A 45 -14.08 40.68 3.40
N GLY A 46 -13.66 39.75 4.25
CA GLY A 46 -12.46 38.95 4.05
C GLY A 46 -12.84 37.48 3.71
N PHE A 47 -12.03 36.84 2.90
CA PHE A 47 -12.23 35.43 2.59
C PHE A 47 -10.92 34.72 2.29
N SER A 48 -10.84 33.46 2.68
CA SER A 48 -9.72 32.57 2.36
C SER A 48 -10.20 31.14 2.14
N ASN A 49 -9.42 30.40 1.36
CA ASN A 49 -9.63 28.97 1.16
C ASN A 49 -8.76 28.18 2.14
N ILE A 50 -9.25 27.02 2.57
CA ILE A 50 -8.50 26.11 3.44
C ILE A 50 -7.97 24.96 2.60
N GLU A 51 -6.64 24.83 2.54
CA GLU A 51 -6.01 23.66 1.94
C GLU A 51 -6.07 22.46 2.91
N ASN A 52 -6.69 21.40 2.46
CA ASN A 52 -6.74 20.13 3.14
C ASN A 52 -5.66 19.22 2.59
N LYS A 53 -4.84 18.64 3.47
CA LYS A 53 -3.81 17.65 3.10
C LYS A 53 -3.97 16.44 4.01
N THR A 54 -3.85 15.28 3.42
CA THR A 54 -3.81 14.03 4.16
C THR A 54 -2.74 13.13 3.57
N ASP A 55 -1.89 12.65 4.45
CA ASP A 55 -0.81 11.71 4.14
C ASP A 55 -1.08 10.41 4.90
N PHE A 56 -1.05 9.30 4.19
CA PHE A 56 -1.15 7.98 4.78
C PHE A 56 0.07 7.16 4.37
N LYS A 57 0.73 6.56 5.36
CA LYS A 57 1.85 5.66 5.15
C LYS A 57 1.64 4.36 5.93
N ALA A 58 1.73 3.23 5.25
CA ALA A 58 1.76 1.92 5.87
C ALA A 58 3.03 1.19 5.46
N ASP A 59 3.86 0.85 6.44
CA ASP A 59 5.05 0.04 6.25
C ASP A 59 4.84 -1.32 6.91
N HIS A 60 5.09 -2.38 6.18
CA HIS A 60 5.13 -3.74 6.71
C HIS A 60 6.46 -4.38 6.39
N GLN A 61 7.09 -4.96 7.41
CA GLN A 61 8.30 -5.75 7.27
C GLN A 61 8.06 -7.12 7.89
N GLY A 62 8.39 -8.17 7.15
CA GLY A 62 8.26 -9.54 7.59
C GLY A 62 9.46 -10.36 7.16
N VAL A 63 9.63 -11.50 7.81
CA VAL A 63 10.64 -12.50 7.44
C VAL A 63 9.93 -13.84 7.33
N VAL A 64 10.01 -14.46 6.18
CA VAL A 64 9.55 -15.83 5.98
C VAL A 64 10.73 -16.76 6.17
N LEU A 65 10.63 -17.64 7.15
CA LEU A 65 11.60 -18.70 7.41
C LEU A 65 11.02 -20.01 6.87
N SER A 66 11.67 -20.60 5.88
CA SER A 66 11.36 -21.94 5.38
C SER A 66 12.30 -22.94 6.04
N SER A 67 11.76 -23.87 6.81
CA SER A 67 12.49 -24.95 7.45
C SER A 67 12.05 -26.30 6.91
N GLY A 68 12.36 -26.61 5.65
CA GLY A 68 12.08 -27.90 5.05
C GLY A 68 13.36 -28.71 4.87
N GLY A 69 13.46 -29.84 5.54
CA GLY A 69 14.56 -30.78 5.41
C GLY A 69 14.52 -31.84 6.52
N PRO A 70 15.23 -32.94 6.37
CA PRO A 70 15.29 -33.95 7.40
C PRO A 70 15.86 -33.36 8.70
N VAL A 71 15.18 -33.69 9.80
CA VAL A 71 15.60 -33.29 11.16
C VAL A 71 16.92 -33.99 11.49
N GLY A 72 18.02 -33.26 11.57
CA GLY A 72 19.35 -33.78 11.85
C GLY A 72 20.38 -32.67 12.02
N SER A 73 21.68 -33.03 12.03
CA SER A 73 22.82 -32.13 12.20
C SER A 73 22.91 -30.96 11.19
N ASP A 74 22.15 -31.04 10.11
CA ASP A 74 22.14 -30.06 9.02
C ASP A 74 20.99 -29.05 9.11
N LEU A 75 20.34 -28.95 10.27
CA LEU A 75 19.25 -28.01 10.50
C LEU A 75 19.61 -26.55 10.15
N LEU A 76 20.87 -26.15 10.40
CA LEU A 76 21.34 -24.81 10.06
C LEU A 76 21.56 -24.61 8.55
N SER A 77 22.01 -25.64 7.85
CA SER A 77 22.17 -25.58 6.39
C SER A 77 20.85 -25.75 5.65
N ASN A 78 19.83 -26.29 6.33
CA ASN A 78 18.47 -26.45 5.82
C ASN A 78 17.52 -25.30 6.19
N LEU A 79 18.01 -24.27 6.87
CA LEU A 79 17.31 -22.99 6.99
C LEU A 79 17.26 -22.37 5.57
N GLY A 80 16.38 -22.92 4.76
CA GLY A 80 16.16 -22.47 3.39
C GLY A 80 15.70 -21.02 3.42
N GLY A 81 16.47 -20.19 2.79
CA GLY A 81 16.17 -18.83 2.41
C GLY A 81 15.39 -17.98 3.39
N ILE A 82 16.04 -17.08 4.06
CA ILE A 82 15.41 -15.94 4.73
C ILE A 82 14.96 -15.02 3.59
N ALA A 83 13.67 -15.01 3.30
CA ALA A 83 13.10 -14.05 2.35
C ALA A 83 12.55 -12.86 3.16
N PRO A 84 13.22 -11.70 3.14
CA PRO A 84 12.64 -10.50 3.70
C PRO A 84 11.45 -10.09 2.84
N THR A 85 10.29 -9.89 3.48
CA THR A 85 9.13 -9.32 2.84
C THR A 85 8.96 -7.89 3.33
N GLY A 86 8.97 -6.92 2.42
CA GLY A 86 8.72 -5.53 2.74
C GLY A 86 7.61 -5.00 1.84
N MET A 87 6.66 -4.30 2.43
CA MET A 87 5.61 -3.59 1.70
C MET A 87 5.46 -2.21 2.28
N SER A 88 5.43 -1.20 1.42
CA SER A 88 5.07 0.16 1.81
C SER A 88 3.93 0.67 0.93
N ASN A 89 3.02 1.41 1.54
CA ASN A 89 1.94 2.09 0.84
C ASN A 89 1.94 3.55 1.29
N ASP A 90 2.14 4.43 0.32
CA ASP A 90 2.15 5.88 0.52
C ASP A 90 1.01 6.47 -0.31
N VAL A 91 0.05 7.11 0.34
CA VAL A 91 -1.07 7.77 -0.32
C VAL A 91 -1.16 9.20 0.17
N HIS A 92 -1.14 10.12 -0.77
CA HIS A 92 -1.29 11.55 -0.53
C HIS A 92 -2.59 12.04 -1.17
N ALA A 93 -3.39 12.76 -0.43
CA ALA A 93 -4.54 13.43 -0.98
C ALA A 93 -4.53 14.92 -0.58
N LYS A 94 -4.92 15.76 -1.53
CA LYS A 94 -5.08 17.20 -1.35
C LYS A 94 -6.47 17.60 -1.78
N GLY A 95 -7.06 18.54 -1.06
CA GLY A 95 -8.33 19.13 -1.41
C GLY A 95 -8.38 20.57 -0.90
N THR A 96 -9.31 21.36 -1.41
CA THR A 96 -9.47 22.75 -1.00
C THR A 96 -10.92 22.95 -0.57
N THR A 97 -11.11 23.46 0.66
CA THR A 97 -12.40 23.95 1.11
C THR A 97 -12.45 25.45 0.81
N GLN A 98 -13.34 25.84 -0.11
CA GLN A 98 -13.41 27.20 -0.61
C GLN A 98 -14.36 28.05 0.23
N ALA A 99 -14.04 29.33 0.37
CA ALA A 99 -15.00 30.33 0.79
C ALA A 99 -15.93 30.66 -0.38
N ALA A 100 -17.24 30.64 -0.16
CA ALA A 100 -18.21 30.95 -1.19
C ALA A 100 -19.49 31.57 -0.63
N VAL A 101 -20.14 32.40 -1.44
CA VAL A 101 -21.45 32.99 -1.13
C VAL A 101 -22.35 32.83 -2.36
N SER A 102 -23.58 32.33 -2.17
CA SER A 102 -24.56 32.24 -3.26
C SER A 102 -24.74 33.57 -3.99
N ASP A 103 -25.14 33.49 -5.26
CA ASP A 103 -25.47 34.68 -6.04
C ASP A 103 -26.45 35.58 -5.29
N GLY A 104 -26.17 36.87 -5.28
CA GLY A 104 -26.93 37.89 -4.57
C GLY A 104 -26.20 39.22 -4.48
N HIS A 105 -26.77 40.12 -3.74
CA HIS A 105 -26.21 41.46 -3.50
C HIS A 105 -25.23 41.40 -2.32
N ILE A 106 -23.99 41.87 -2.55
CA ILE A 106 -23.00 42.10 -1.48
C ILE A 106 -22.74 43.60 -1.46
N THR A 107 -23.03 44.20 -0.33
CA THR A 107 -22.81 45.65 -0.07
C THR A 107 -21.66 45.79 0.90
N ILE A 108 -20.67 46.63 0.55
CA ILE A 108 -19.51 46.96 1.38
C ILE A 108 -19.47 48.45 1.58
N PRO A 109 -20.06 49.01 2.66
CA PRO A 109 -20.03 50.44 2.97
C PRO A 109 -18.62 50.99 3.19
N ASP A 110 -17.75 50.23 3.87
CA ASP A 110 -16.39 50.66 4.22
C ASP A 110 -15.38 50.38 3.09
N THR A 111 -15.63 50.88 1.90
CA THR A 111 -14.80 50.62 0.69
C THR A 111 -13.33 50.99 0.91
N ASP A 112 -13.03 52.03 1.69
CA ASP A 112 -11.65 52.47 1.97
C ASP A 112 -10.86 51.49 2.83
N LYS A 113 -11.54 50.62 3.56
CA LYS A 113 -10.95 49.58 4.41
C LYS A 113 -10.98 48.20 3.77
N GLN A 114 -11.70 48.01 2.66
CA GLN A 114 -11.83 46.76 1.97
C GLN A 114 -10.51 46.40 1.29
N GLN A 115 -9.94 45.23 1.67
CA GLN A 115 -8.62 44.81 1.22
C GLN A 115 -8.69 43.89 -0.02
N GLN A 116 -9.68 43.00 -0.04
CA GLN A 116 -9.83 42.02 -1.10
C GLN A 116 -10.89 42.44 -2.12
N ASN A 117 -10.68 42.09 -3.39
CA ASN A 117 -11.71 42.32 -4.39
C ASN A 117 -12.84 41.29 -4.22
N VAL A 118 -14.04 41.77 -3.91
CA VAL A 118 -15.23 40.92 -3.70
C VAL A 118 -15.59 40.08 -4.96
N ALA A 119 -15.19 40.55 -6.14
CA ALA A 119 -15.38 39.79 -7.37
C ALA A 119 -14.59 38.47 -7.42
N ASP A 120 -13.53 38.34 -6.61
CA ASP A 120 -12.70 37.13 -6.52
C ASP A 120 -13.32 36.07 -5.60
N LEU A 121 -14.37 36.41 -4.83
CA LEU A 121 -15.10 35.46 -4.01
C LEU A 121 -15.92 34.50 -4.86
N SER A 122 -15.75 33.20 -4.60
CA SER A 122 -16.49 32.15 -5.31
C SER A 122 -18.01 32.28 -5.12
N ARG A 123 -18.75 32.10 -6.20
CA ARG A 123 -20.22 31.98 -6.19
C ARG A 123 -20.69 30.54 -6.30
N ASP A 124 -19.76 29.60 -6.53
CA ASP A 124 -20.05 28.15 -6.61
C ASP A 124 -20.07 27.53 -5.21
N VAL A 125 -21.22 27.63 -4.56
CA VAL A 125 -21.43 27.08 -3.22
C VAL A 125 -21.60 25.57 -3.21
N GLU A 126 -21.96 24.97 -4.36
CA GLU A 126 -22.15 23.52 -4.47
C GLU A 126 -20.82 22.76 -4.46
N ARG A 127 -19.77 23.37 -5.03
CA ARG A 127 -18.43 22.77 -5.11
C ARG A 127 -17.45 23.35 -4.08
N ALA A 128 -17.91 24.19 -3.16
CA ALA A 128 -17.07 24.82 -2.18
C ALA A 128 -16.43 23.82 -1.20
N ASN A 129 -17.12 22.73 -0.87
CA ASN A 129 -16.60 21.69 0.00
C ASN A 129 -16.01 20.56 -0.82
N ASN A 130 -14.77 20.71 -1.24
CA ASN A 130 -13.97 19.61 -1.78
C ASN A 130 -13.29 18.84 -0.63
N ALA A 131 -14.12 18.23 0.22
CA ALA A 131 -13.64 17.45 1.34
C ALA A 131 -12.88 16.22 0.83
N LEU A 132 -11.76 15.94 1.47
CA LEU A 132 -11.02 14.71 1.22
C LEU A 132 -11.85 13.52 1.69
N SER A 133 -12.11 12.59 0.79
CA SER A 133 -12.62 11.28 1.17
C SER A 133 -11.61 10.57 2.07
N PRO A 134 -12.04 9.75 3.03
CA PRO A 134 -11.12 8.94 3.81
C PRO A 134 -10.24 8.12 2.87
N ILE A 135 -8.92 8.38 2.88
CA ILE A 135 -7.95 7.65 2.03
C ILE A 135 -7.48 6.36 2.70
N PHE A 136 -7.76 6.21 3.99
CA PHE A 136 -7.42 5.02 4.75
C PHE A 136 -8.64 4.11 4.86
N ASP A 137 -8.51 2.93 4.28
CA ASP A 137 -9.43 1.81 4.44
C ASP A 137 -8.69 0.68 5.17
N LYS A 138 -8.97 0.55 6.47
CA LYS A 138 -8.31 -0.45 7.34
C LYS A 138 -8.53 -1.87 6.84
N GLU A 139 -9.72 -2.19 6.38
CA GLU A 139 -10.05 -3.54 5.92
C GLU A 139 -9.30 -3.87 4.63
N LYS A 140 -9.26 -2.93 3.69
CA LYS A 140 -8.49 -3.05 2.45
C LYS A 140 -7.00 -3.27 2.72
N GLU A 141 -6.41 -2.49 3.64
CA GLU A 141 -5.00 -2.64 4.00
C GLU A 141 -4.72 -3.98 4.71
N GLN A 142 -5.59 -4.41 5.61
CA GLN A 142 -5.47 -5.70 6.26
C GLN A 142 -5.58 -6.86 5.26
N ASN A 143 -6.51 -6.79 4.32
CA ASN A 143 -6.67 -7.81 3.28
C ASN A 143 -5.44 -7.86 2.37
N ARG A 144 -4.89 -6.73 1.98
CA ARG A 144 -3.66 -6.62 1.19
C ARG A 144 -2.46 -7.27 1.88
N LEU A 145 -2.28 -6.98 3.19
CA LEU A 145 -1.21 -7.58 3.98
C LEU A 145 -1.39 -9.09 4.10
N ARG A 146 -2.62 -9.55 4.34
CA ARG A 146 -2.94 -10.97 4.42
C ARG A 146 -2.71 -11.70 3.10
N GLU A 147 -3.07 -11.10 1.99
CA GLU A 147 -2.83 -11.64 0.65
C GLU A 147 -1.34 -11.83 0.39
N ALA A 148 -0.52 -10.82 0.68
CA ALA A 148 0.93 -10.91 0.53
C ALA A 148 1.55 -11.98 1.43
N GLN A 149 1.05 -12.13 2.67
CA GLN A 149 1.48 -13.20 3.57
C GLN A 149 1.16 -14.59 2.98
N LEU A 150 -0.07 -14.80 2.50
CA LEU A 150 -0.48 -16.06 1.89
C LEU A 150 0.35 -16.41 0.65
N ILE A 151 0.68 -15.43 -0.18
CA ILE A 151 1.57 -15.62 -1.33
C ILE A 151 2.95 -16.10 -0.86
N GLY A 152 3.49 -15.50 0.20
CA GLY A 152 4.76 -15.92 0.80
C GLY A 152 4.72 -17.36 1.33
N GLU A 153 3.64 -17.73 2.01
CA GLU A 153 3.42 -19.08 2.52
C GLU A 153 3.36 -20.12 1.37
N ILE A 154 2.63 -19.80 0.31
CA ILE A 154 2.56 -20.68 -0.88
C ILE A 154 3.94 -20.81 -1.53
N GLY A 155 4.69 -19.72 -1.71
CA GLY A 155 6.05 -19.75 -2.23
C GLY A 155 6.99 -20.62 -1.41
N SER A 156 6.89 -20.54 -0.09
CA SER A 156 7.64 -21.41 0.85
C SER A 156 7.27 -22.89 0.68
N GLN A 157 5.96 -23.21 0.62
CA GLN A 157 5.50 -24.59 0.41
C GLN A 157 5.97 -25.16 -0.92
N VAL A 158 5.94 -24.38 -2.01
CA VAL A 158 6.46 -24.80 -3.32
C VAL A 158 7.96 -25.10 -3.21
N SER A 159 8.73 -24.27 -2.55
CA SER A 159 10.15 -24.48 -2.30
C SER A 159 10.42 -25.77 -1.51
N ASP A 160 9.59 -26.05 -0.50
CA ASP A 160 9.70 -27.28 0.31
C ASP A 160 9.38 -28.54 -0.52
N VAL A 161 8.36 -28.48 -1.37
CA VAL A 161 8.01 -29.59 -2.29
C VAL A 161 9.17 -29.88 -3.25
N ILE A 162 9.75 -28.86 -3.86
CA ILE A 162 10.88 -29.01 -4.79
C ILE A 162 12.08 -29.64 -4.07
N ARG A 163 12.42 -29.17 -2.88
CA ARG A 163 13.52 -29.69 -2.08
C ARG A 163 13.29 -31.13 -1.65
N THR A 164 12.09 -31.44 -1.18
CA THR A 164 11.71 -32.79 -0.78
C THR A 164 11.75 -33.74 -1.97
N GLN A 165 11.28 -33.30 -3.14
CA GLN A 165 11.38 -34.09 -4.36
C GLN A 165 12.84 -34.34 -4.78
N GLY A 166 13.70 -33.32 -4.60
CA GLY A 166 15.16 -33.44 -4.80
C GLY A 166 15.79 -34.46 -3.85
N ASP A 167 15.45 -34.43 -2.57
CA ASP A 167 15.93 -35.39 -1.57
C ASP A 167 15.50 -36.82 -1.92
N ILE A 168 14.23 -37.03 -2.27
CA ILE A 168 13.71 -38.31 -2.68
C ILE A 168 14.43 -38.85 -3.94
N ASN A 169 14.58 -38.00 -4.95
CA ASN A 169 15.26 -38.39 -6.19
C ASN A 169 16.75 -38.71 -5.96
N GLY A 170 17.42 -37.86 -5.14
CA GLY A 170 18.81 -38.05 -4.78
C GLY A 170 19.04 -39.33 -3.98
N LEU A 171 18.21 -39.61 -2.99
CA LEU A 171 18.27 -40.83 -2.20
C LEU A 171 18.00 -42.08 -3.07
N LYS A 172 17.03 -42.00 -4.00
CA LYS A 172 16.72 -43.08 -4.90
C LYS A 172 17.90 -43.38 -5.83
N ALA A 173 18.46 -42.37 -6.47
CA ALA A 173 19.60 -42.54 -7.38
C ALA A 173 20.86 -43.00 -6.61
N ALA A 174 21.10 -42.51 -5.41
CA ALA A 174 22.21 -42.96 -4.56
C ALA A 174 22.02 -44.42 -4.13
N LYS A 175 20.81 -44.87 -3.81
CA LYS A 175 20.48 -46.22 -3.44
C LYS A 175 20.68 -47.18 -4.62
N GLU A 176 20.32 -46.80 -5.84
CA GLU A 176 20.57 -47.58 -7.05
C GLU A 176 22.07 -47.82 -7.27
N LYS A 177 22.92 -46.82 -6.98
CA LYS A 177 24.38 -46.91 -7.13
C LYS A 177 25.07 -47.67 -6.01
N LEU A 178 24.64 -47.49 -4.73
CA LEU A 178 25.26 -48.14 -3.58
C LEU A 178 24.72 -49.53 -3.26
N GLY A 179 23.59 -49.90 -3.84
CA GLY A 179 22.91 -51.15 -3.58
C GLY A 179 22.04 -51.12 -2.31
N PRO A 180 21.23 -52.15 -2.05
CA PRO A 180 20.32 -52.22 -0.94
C PRO A 180 21.05 -52.46 0.40
N LEU A 181 20.50 -51.95 1.49
CA LEU A 181 20.91 -52.25 2.85
C LEU A 181 20.57 -53.73 3.14
N LYS A 182 21.39 -54.38 4.01
CA LYS A 182 21.15 -55.75 4.42
C LYS A 182 19.84 -55.86 5.20
N GLU A 183 19.10 -56.99 5.02
CA GLU A 183 17.78 -57.18 5.68
C GLU A 183 17.87 -57.13 7.22
N ASN A 184 18.95 -57.61 7.79
CA ASN A 184 19.16 -57.64 9.25
C ASN A 184 20.00 -56.43 9.77
N ALA A 185 19.96 -55.30 9.09
CA ALA A 185 20.69 -54.10 9.46
C ALA A 185 20.20 -53.53 10.80
N THR A 186 21.13 -53.21 11.70
CA THR A 186 20.85 -52.52 12.95
C THR A 186 20.46 -51.07 12.70
N GLU A 187 19.94 -50.41 13.72
CA GLU A 187 19.61 -48.97 13.63
C GLU A 187 20.87 -48.12 13.31
N LYS A 188 22.01 -48.50 13.86
CA LYS A 188 23.31 -47.90 13.54
C LYS A 188 23.68 -48.08 12.07
N ASP A 189 23.54 -49.29 11.56
CA ASP A 189 23.82 -49.58 10.14
C ASP A 189 22.91 -48.79 9.20
N ARG A 190 21.66 -48.56 9.58
CA ARG A 190 20.70 -47.75 8.83
C ARG A 190 21.13 -46.28 8.82
N ALA A 191 21.53 -45.74 9.97
CA ALA A 191 22.04 -44.35 10.10
C ALA A 191 23.29 -44.16 9.22
N GLU A 192 24.28 -45.03 9.34
CA GLU A 192 25.51 -44.99 8.52
C GLU A 192 25.22 -45.14 7.02
N TYR A 193 24.26 -45.98 6.66
CA TYR A 193 23.84 -46.12 5.26
C TYR A 193 23.16 -44.83 4.72
N MET A 194 22.27 -44.21 5.50
CA MET A 194 21.64 -42.94 5.11
C MET A 194 22.68 -41.83 4.98
N GLU A 195 23.68 -41.80 5.84
CA GLU A 195 24.79 -40.85 5.73
C GLU A 195 25.59 -41.05 4.44
N LYS A 196 25.92 -42.31 4.12
CA LYS A 196 26.58 -42.66 2.84
C LYS A 196 25.77 -42.28 1.62
N LEU A 197 24.44 -42.49 1.64
CA LEU A 197 23.57 -42.08 0.55
C LEU A 197 23.63 -40.55 0.34
N ARG A 198 23.51 -39.78 1.42
CA ARG A 198 23.53 -38.30 1.34
C ARG A 198 24.90 -37.74 0.98
N ASN A 199 25.98 -38.43 1.35
CA ASN A 199 27.34 -38.02 1.00
C ASN A 199 27.77 -38.43 -0.42
N SER A 200 26.95 -39.20 -1.11
CA SER A 200 27.26 -39.62 -2.48
C SER A 200 27.20 -38.45 -3.48
N ASP A 201 28.05 -38.49 -4.50
CA ASP A 201 28.07 -37.46 -5.55
C ASP A 201 26.73 -37.37 -6.28
N VAL A 202 26.07 -38.51 -6.49
CA VAL A 202 24.76 -38.58 -7.18
C VAL A 202 23.68 -37.82 -6.37
N TYR A 203 23.64 -38.02 -5.07
CA TYR A 203 22.74 -37.27 -4.20
C TYR A 203 23.03 -35.79 -4.23
N LYS A 204 24.31 -35.43 -4.09
CA LYS A 204 24.75 -34.03 -4.12
C LYS A 204 24.42 -33.33 -5.44
N ASP A 205 24.53 -34.04 -6.56
CA ASP A 205 24.20 -33.49 -7.87
C ASP A 205 22.69 -33.28 -8.05
N GLU A 206 21.84 -34.13 -7.49
CA GLU A 206 20.38 -33.89 -7.45
C GLU A 206 20.02 -32.72 -6.54
N MET A 207 20.69 -32.58 -5.39
CA MET A 207 20.47 -31.46 -4.49
C MET A 207 20.97 -30.14 -5.05
N LYS A 208 22.00 -30.11 -5.90
CA LYS A 208 22.39 -28.88 -6.63
C LYS A 208 21.28 -28.38 -7.56
N LYS A 209 20.47 -29.29 -8.13
CA LYS A 209 19.35 -28.90 -9.01
C LYS A 209 18.11 -28.46 -8.26
N ASN A 210 17.84 -29.05 -7.10
CA ASN A 210 16.58 -28.88 -6.36
C ASN A 210 16.75 -28.33 -4.92
N GLY A 211 17.98 -28.24 -4.44
CA GLY A 211 18.30 -27.75 -3.10
C GLY A 211 18.15 -26.24 -2.97
N THR A 212 18.40 -25.74 -1.77
CA THR A 212 18.16 -24.33 -1.38
C THR A 212 18.81 -23.31 -2.31
N ASP A 213 20.04 -23.58 -2.78
CA ASP A 213 20.80 -22.67 -3.63
C ASP A 213 20.62 -22.94 -5.13
N SER A 214 19.67 -23.81 -5.50
CA SER A 214 19.45 -24.13 -6.92
C SER A 214 18.82 -22.97 -7.67
N ALA A 215 19.08 -22.89 -8.98
CA ALA A 215 18.46 -21.89 -9.84
C ALA A 215 16.92 -21.99 -9.84
N LEU A 216 16.38 -23.21 -9.65
CA LEU A 216 14.95 -23.43 -9.53
C LEU A 216 14.38 -22.80 -8.27
N GLN A 217 15.03 -22.96 -7.12
CA GLN A 217 14.63 -22.34 -5.86
C GLN A 217 14.72 -20.81 -5.92
N GLN A 218 15.79 -20.29 -6.50
CA GLN A 218 15.95 -18.84 -6.71
C GLN A 218 14.83 -18.29 -7.63
N GLY A 219 14.45 -19.06 -8.66
CA GLY A 219 13.34 -18.70 -9.55
C GLY A 219 12.01 -18.65 -8.80
N VAL A 220 11.71 -19.61 -7.93
CA VAL A 220 10.49 -19.62 -7.11
C VAL A 220 10.48 -18.42 -6.15
N GLN A 221 11.61 -18.13 -5.49
CA GLN A 221 11.73 -17.00 -4.59
C GLN A 221 11.51 -15.66 -5.33
N ALA A 222 12.14 -15.48 -6.48
CA ALA A 222 11.98 -14.29 -7.30
C ALA A 222 10.53 -14.10 -7.78
N ALA A 223 9.89 -15.18 -8.25
CA ALA A 223 8.49 -15.15 -8.68
C ALA A 223 7.56 -14.81 -7.50
N THR A 224 7.77 -15.42 -6.33
CA THR A 224 7.00 -15.15 -5.12
C THR A 224 7.13 -13.68 -4.70
N ALA A 225 8.35 -13.15 -4.68
CA ALA A 225 8.61 -11.75 -4.35
C ALA A 225 7.95 -10.78 -5.35
N ALA A 226 7.99 -11.11 -6.64
CA ALA A 226 7.34 -10.30 -7.67
C ALA A 226 5.81 -10.28 -7.50
N ILE A 227 5.18 -11.42 -7.24
CA ILE A 227 3.73 -11.52 -7.01
C ILE A 227 3.34 -10.78 -5.72
N GLN A 228 4.12 -10.93 -4.65
CA GLN A 228 3.91 -10.19 -3.41
C GLN A 228 3.99 -8.66 -3.63
N GLY A 229 4.97 -8.21 -4.42
CA GLY A 229 5.10 -6.81 -4.78
C GLY A 229 3.88 -6.28 -5.52
N LEU A 230 3.35 -7.05 -6.48
CA LEU A 230 2.12 -6.69 -7.20
C LEU A 230 0.90 -6.66 -6.29
N ALA A 231 0.70 -7.66 -5.44
CA ALA A 231 -0.38 -7.70 -4.46
C ALA A 231 -0.25 -6.58 -3.42
N GLY A 232 0.99 -6.21 -3.09
CA GLY A 232 1.32 -5.11 -2.19
C GLY A 232 1.03 -3.71 -2.72
N GLY A 233 0.61 -3.58 -3.98
CA GLY A 233 0.30 -2.29 -4.59
C GLY A 233 1.56 -1.46 -4.90
N VAL A 234 2.74 -2.07 -4.92
CA VAL A 234 3.90 -1.47 -5.55
C VAL A 234 3.62 -1.46 -7.06
N SER A 235 2.91 -0.44 -7.53
CA SER A 235 3.05 -0.05 -8.91
C SER A 235 4.54 0.21 -9.08
N ALA A 236 5.21 -0.71 -9.78
CA ALA A 236 6.53 -0.41 -10.29
C ALA A 236 6.38 0.89 -11.06
N GLY A 237 6.77 2.00 -10.45
CA GLY A 237 7.00 3.23 -11.15
C GLY A 237 8.06 2.87 -12.19
N ILE A 238 7.61 2.53 -13.36
CA ILE A 238 8.42 2.67 -14.56
C ILE A 238 8.60 4.17 -14.65
N SER A 239 9.56 4.66 -13.90
CA SER A 239 10.12 5.98 -14.09
C SER A 239 10.58 5.97 -15.52
N ASP A 240 9.88 6.73 -16.35
CA ASP A 240 10.30 7.10 -17.68
C ASP A 240 11.77 7.53 -17.64
N CYS A 241 12.64 6.60 -17.93
CA CYS A 241 14.04 6.83 -18.17
C CYS A 241 14.21 7.06 -19.68
N SER A 242 13.41 7.99 -20.20
CA SER A 242 13.59 8.47 -21.58
C SER A 242 13.37 9.97 -21.60
N SER A 243 14.43 10.71 -21.41
CA SER A 243 14.71 11.99 -22.10
C SER A 243 15.79 12.76 -21.35
N SER A 244 17.02 12.40 -21.57
CA SER A 244 18.11 13.39 -21.50
C SER A 244 19.30 12.81 -22.24
N HIS A 245 19.28 12.93 -23.53
CA HIS A 245 20.47 13.24 -24.32
C HIS A 245 20.05 13.45 -25.77
N ILE A 246 20.04 14.70 -26.18
CA ILE A 246 20.65 15.14 -27.45
C ILE A 246 20.69 16.65 -27.37
N ILE A 247 21.91 17.09 -27.44
CA ILE A 247 22.66 18.29 -27.79
C ILE A 247 22.87 19.28 -26.66
#